data_8509e0721422d17708513556f02b5d1f
#
_entry.id   8509e0721422d17708513556f02b5d1f
#
_cell.length_a   1.000
_cell.length_b   1.000
_cell.length_c   1.000
_cell.angle_alpha   90.00
_cell.angle_beta   90.00
_cell.angle_gamma   90.00
#
_symmetry.space_group_name_H-M   'P 1'
#
loop_
_entity.id
_entity.type
_entity.pdbx_description
1 polymer ?
#
loop_
_entity_poly.entity_id
_entity_poly.type
_entity_poly.pdbx_seq_one_letter_code
_entity_poly.pdbx_strand_id
1 'polypeptide(L)'
;MAQKGMGRRQFLGMTSMLMGAGALSACQRMVHAETKAGEGRRIAPFACDVTPPMGTPVYSGYKPMSFRETPLMAKGIILEDSGKRYVLCAVDYCELRNSTHLLWRTKIAEAAGTEVARVAVQCVHQHTAPMADADAMRILVKEGDASSQASAESFEEPAYRVAETVKFALGCLTPFDQIGTSQAKVERVASNRRVPIGEGKVGFRASSCKDPKFIEMPEGLIDPFLKTITFAQGGKPLARLHYYATHPQSFYGDPRVSYDFVGMAREKLQFEENIPQIYFTGCGGNIACGKYNDASVKAREGLFERLYAAMQASVGTVNYVPASEITWRNVPLALTPREDGEYADDAARAAMKDSKQAPHMRLGGAMILAGKARTKTPLDLTSWQMGDVKVIHLPGEPAIEYQLYAQETCPATFVCVAGYGDGAPGYLCLEKFFEEGGYEPTASAVIPQSEPIIREAIRNLLGA
;
A
#
# COMPACT_ATOMS: atom_id res chain seq x y z
N MET A 1 -3.89 42.45 -9.81
CA MET A 1 -3.24 41.76 -10.92
C MET A 1 -3.52 40.27 -10.75
N ALA A 2 -4.35 39.72 -11.62
CA ALA A 2 -4.80 38.30 -11.50
C ALA A 2 -3.69 37.37 -12.03
N GLN A 3 -3.19 36.46 -11.16
CA GLN A 3 -2.33 35.37 -11.60
C GLN A 3 -3.16 34.40 -12.45
N LYS A 4 -2.82 34.28 -13.74
CA LYS A 4 -3.38 33.26 -14.63
C LYS A 4 -2.94 31.89 -14.16
N GLY A 5 -3.88 31.04 -13.74
CA GLY A 5 -3.65 29.64 -13.43
C GLY A 5 -3.13 28.91 -14.66
N MET A 6 -2.16 28.06 -14.46
CA MET A 6 -1.53 27.20 -15.47
C MET A 6 -2.55 26.18 -15.99
N GLY A 7 -2.73 26.08 -17.30
CA GLY A 7 -3.74 25.22 -17.90
C GLY A 7 -3.38 23.73 -17.78
N ARG A 8 -4.42 22.87 -17.71
CA ARG A 8 -4.40 21.41 -17.50
C ARG A 8 -3.38 20.65 -18.41
N ARG A 9 -3.15 21.10 -19.64
CA ARG A 9 -2.19 20.51 -20.58
C ARG A 9 -0.73 20.82 -20.24
N GLN A 10 -0.45 21.95 -19.60
CA GLN A 10 0.91 22.31 -19.19
C GLN A 10 1.35 21.56 -17.94
N PHE A 11 0.41 21.25 -17.03
CA PHE A 11 0.70 20.45 -15.82
C PHE A 11 1.05 19.00 -16.16
N LEU A 12 0.31 18.35 -17.06
CA LEU A 12 0.56 16.96 -17.49
C LEU A 12 1.84 16.82 -18.36
N GLY A 13 2.21 17.83 -19.12
CA GLY A 13 3.43 17.81 -19.94
C GLY A 13 4.73 18.04 -19.16
N MET A 14 4.68 18.77 -18.03
CA MET A 14 5.86 19.04 -17.19
C MET A 14 6.19 17.88 -16.24
N THR A 15 5.21 17.06 -15.85
CA THR A 15 5.45 15.92 -14.96
C THR A 15 6.29 14.82 -15.59
N SER A 16 6.22 14.60 -16.89
CA SER A 16 6.99 13.54 -17.56
C SER A 16 8.47 13.87 -17.83
N MET A 17 8.87 15.14 -17.82
CA MET A 17 10.27 15.54 -18.04
C MET A 17 11.05 15.89 -16.78
N LEU A 18 10.39 16.20 -15.65
CA LEU A 18 11.05 16.67 -14.42
C LEU A 18 11.28 15.59 -13.37
N MET A 19 10.65 14.41 -13.49
CA MET A 19 10.78 13.35 -12.48
C MET A 19 12.14 12.63 -12.48
N GLY A 20 12.89 12.64 -13.58
CA GLY A 20 14.27 12.11 -13.62
C GLY A 20 15.32 13.08 -13.09
N ALA A 21 15.07 14.40 -13.20
CA ALA A 21 16.06 15.41 -12.86
C ALA A 21 15.99 15.90 -11.39
N GLY A 22 14.82 15.84 -10.74
CA GLY A 22 14.64 16.34 -9.38
C GLY A 22 15.32 15.50 -8.31
N ALA A 23 15.28 14.17 -8.42
CA ALA A 23 15.96 13.28 -7.49
C ALA A 23 17.49 13.30 -7.68
N LEU A 24 17.97 13.46 -8.91
CA LEU A 24 19.39 13.63 -9.23
C LEU A 24 19.95 14.98 -8.75
N SER A 25 19.16 16.06 -8.79
CA SER A 25 19.60 17.39 -8.38
C SER A 25 19.73 17.55 -6.86
N ALA A 26 18.93 16.83 -6.06
CA ALA A 26 19.04 16.86 -4.60
C ALA A 26 20.31 16.14 -4.11
N CYS A 27 20.70 15.04 -4.75
CA CYS A 27 21.90 14.29 -4.39
C CYS A 27 23.20 15.06 -4.75
N GLN A 28 23.22 15.81 -5.85
CA GLN A 28 24.41 16.56 -6.30
C GLN A 28 24.76 17.78 -5.43
N ARG A 29 23.85 18.29 -4.60
CA ARG A 29 24.09 19.48 -3.77
C ARG A 29 24.55 19.23 -2.32
N MET A 30 24.63 17.96 -1.88
CA MET A 30 24.92 17.63 -0.47
C MET A 30 26.26 16.92 -0.24
N VAL A 31 27.19 16.95 -1.18
CA VAL A 31 28.54 16.43 -0.91
C VAL A 31 29.36 17.53 -0.26
N HIS A 32 29.38 17.57 1.08
CA HIS A 32 30.51 17.95 1.93
C HIS A 32 30.07 18.06 3.40
N ALA A 33 30.10 16.95 4.10
CA ALA A 33 30.45 16.85 5.51
C ALA A 33 30.84 15.39 5.77
N GLU A 34 32.12 15.12 5.86
CA GLU A 34 32.64 13.85 6.39
C GLU A 34 32.26 13.73 7.86
N THR A 35 31.12 13.11 8.15
CA THR A 35 30.84 12.58 9.48
C THR A 35 31.43 11.16 9.55
N LYS A 36 32.18 10.89 10.61
CA LYS A 36 32.75 9.55 10.88
C LYS A 36 31.67 8.48 10.71
N ALA A 37 31.92 7.50 9.85
CA ALA A 37 31.06 6.33 9.70
C ALA A 37 30.90 5.64 11.07
N GLY A 38 29.66 5.65 11.63
CA GLY A 38 29.33 4.92 12.85
C GLY A 38 28.55 5.70 13.93
N GLU A 39 28.51 7.02 13.91
CA GLU A 39 27.82 7.80 14.92
C GLU A 39 26.71 8.64 14.30
N GLY A 40 25.43 8.23 14.49
CA GLY A 40 24.25 8.99 14.13
C GLY A 40 23.27 8.23 13.23
N ARG A 41 22.01 8.72 13.21
CA ARG A 41 20.95 8.20 12.37
C ARG A 41 20.99 8.86 11.02
N ARG A 42 20.80 8.10 9.95
CA ARG A 42 20.78 8.61 8.59
C ARG A 42 19.55 8.11 7.83
N ILE A 43 19.10 8.90 6.86
CA ILE A 43 17.97 8.59 5.99
C ILE A 43 18.34 8.84 4.53
N ALA A 44 17.86 7.98 3.65
CA ALA A 44 17.88 8.22 2.21
C ALA A 44 16.51 7.87 1.61
N PRO A 45 15.74 8.83 1.11
CA PRO A 45 14.56 8.57 0.29
C PRO A 45 14.95 8.01 -1.08
N PHE A 46 14.07 7.17 -1.64
CA PHE A 46 14.19 6.69 -3.02
C PHE A 46 12.83 6.66 -3.72
N ALA A 47 12.86 6.73 -5.06
CA ALA A 47 11.69 6.61 -5.92
C ALA A 47 12.09 5.96 -7.25
N CYS A 48 11.33 4.94 -7.67
CA CYS A 48 11.55 4.17 -8.89
C CYS A 48 10.25 4.05 -9.69
N ASP A 49 10.29 4.29 -11.00
CA ASP A 49 9.16 3.96 -11.89
C ASP A 49 9.07 2.43 -12.04
N VAL A 50 7.97 1.86 -11.56
CA VAL A 50 7.69 0.42 -11.62
C VAL A 50 6.51 0.12 -12.54
N THR A 51 6.16 1.06 -13.43
CA THR A 51 5.12 0.85 -14.44
C THR A 51 5.46 -0.36 -15.29
N PRO A 52 4.56 -1.36 -15.39
CA PRO A 52 4.80 -2.54 -16.20
C PRO A 52 4.71 -2.21 -17.70
N PRO A 53 5.18 -3.12 -18.59
CA PRO A 53 5.01 -2.99 -20.02
C PRO A 53 3.54 -2.89 -20.45
N MET A 54 3.28 -2.22 -21.58
CA MET A 54 1.95 -2.19 -22.20
C MET A 54 1.43 -3.61 -22.44
N GLY A 55 0.14 -3.82 -22.23
CA GLY A 55 -0.48 -5.13 -22.34
C GLY A 55 -0.47 -5.95 -21.03
N THR A 56 0.27 -5.54 -20.00
CA THR A 56 0.19 -6.19 -18.69
C THR A 56 -1.23 -6.03 -18.13
N PRO A 57 -1.86 -7.09 -17.59
CA PRO A 57 -3.18 -6.98 -16.99
C PRO A 57 -3.20 -6.04 -15.77
N VAL A 58 -4.14 -5.11 -15.74
CA VAL A 58 -4.46 -4.34 -14.55
C VAL A 58 -5.62 -4.99 -13.81
N TYR A 59 -5.68 -4.80 -12.49
CA TYR A 59 -6.66 -5.49 -11.63
C TYR A 59 -8.10 -5.21 -12.03
N SER A 60 -8.42 -4.05 -12.56
CA SER A 60 -9.76 -3.68 -13.00
C SER A 60 -10.32 -4.62 -14.10
N GLY A 61 -10.71 -5.83 -13.72
CA GLY A 61 -11.24 -6.88 -14.61
C GLY A 61 -10.17 -7.58 -15.44
N TYR A 62 -8.90 -7.54 -15.05
CA TYR A 62 -7.74 -8.11 -15.75
C TYR A 62 -7.66 -7.71 -17.24
N LYS A 63 -8.06 -6.47 -17.51
CA LYS A 63 -7.90 -5.92 -18.85
C LYS A 63 -6.45 -5.57 -19.11
N PRO A 64 -5.92 -5.89 -20.31
CA PRO A 64 -4.58 -5.46 -20.68
C PRO A 64 -4.47 -3.94 -20.60
N MET A 65 -3.39 -3.43 -20.01
CA MET A 65 -3.09 -2.01 -20.00
C MET A 65 -3.06 -1.45 -21.42
N SER A 66 -3.95 -0.50 -21.73
CA SER A 66 -4.05 0.12 -23.04
C SER A 66 -3.50 1.54 -23.07
N PHE A 67 -3.44 2.22 -21.92
CA PHE A 67 -2.75 3.50 -21.83
C PHE A 67 -2.28 3.82 -20.40
N ARG A 68 -1.24 4.65 -20.33
CA ARG A 68 -0.65 5.15 -19.11
C ARG A 68 -1.13 6.58 -18.85
N GLU A 69 -1.95 6.78 -17.84
CA GLU A 69 -2.35 8.11 -17.38
C GLU A 69 -1.25 8.74 -16.53
N THR A 70 -0.72 7.97 -15.58
CA THR A 70 0.42 8.34 -14.73
C THR A 70 1.36 7.16 -14.55
N PRO A 71 2.64 7.38 -14.19
CA PRO A 71 3.52 6.28 -13.81
C PRO A 71 3.04 5.63 -12.51
N LEU A 72 3.40 4.36 -12.32
CA LEU A 72 3.34 3.68 -11.04
C LEU A 72 4.71 3.75 -10.38
N MET A 73 4.76 4.11 -9.11
CA MET A 73 6.00 4.33 -8.39
C MET A 73 6.20 3.33 -7.26
N ALA A 74 7.43 2.91 -7.04
CA ALA A 74 7.88 2.42 -5.75
C ALA A 74 8.61 3.57 -5.06
N LYS A 75 8.10 4.01 -3.91
CA LYS A 75 8.69 5.11 -3.13
C LYS A 75 8.96 4.64 -1.71
N GLY A 76 10.10 5.02 -1.16
CA GLY A 76 10.46 4.55 0.17
C GLY A 76 11.60 5.32 0.79
N ILE A 77 12.02 4.84 1.95
CA ILE A 77 13.16 5.35 2.68
C ILE A 77 14.07 4.20 3.13
N ILE A 78 15.35 4.46 3.16
CA ILE A 78 16.34 3.67 3.88
C ILE A 78 16.63 4.43 5.18
N LEU A 79 16.46 3.77 6.31
CA LEU A 79 16.89 4.28 7.61
C LEU A 79 18.13 3.53 8.03
N GLU A 80 19.14 4.24 8.50
CA GLU A 80 20.34 3.66 9.11
C GLU A 80 20.46 4.15 10.56
N ASP A 81 20.61 3.22 11.48
CA ASP A 81 20.85 3.49 12.90
C ASP A 81 21.82 2.46 13.46
N SER A 82 22.89 2.93 14.12
CA SER A 82 23.90 2.07 14.77
C SER A 82 24.45 0.97 13.85
N GLY A 83 24.69 1.32 12.57
CA GLY A 83 25.20 0.41 11.54
C GLY A 83 24.20 -0.61 11.00
N LYS A 84 22.95 -0.58 11.44
CA LYS A 84 21.85 -1.41 10.91
C LYS A 84 21.02 -0.59 9.94
N ARG A 85 20.53 -1.24 8.87
CA ARG A 85 19.66 -0.60 7.89
C ARG A 85 18.27 -1.24 7.88
N TYR A 86 17.27 -0.38 7.72
CA TYR A 86 15.86 -0.72 7.65
C TYR A 86 15.28 -0.06 6.41
N VAL A 87 14.42 -0.76 5.68
CA VAL A 87 13.82 -0.20 4.46
C VAL A 87 12.30 -0.26 4.53
N LEU A 88 11.66 0.88 4.27
CA LEU A 88 10.22 1.01 4.12
C LEU A 88 9.93 1.37 2.67
N CYS A 89 9.09 0.60 1.99
CA CYS A 89 8.76 0.79 0.58
C CYS A 89 7.24 0.70 0.35
N ALA A 90 6.66 1.74 -0.22
CA ALA A 90 5.29 1.75 -0.72
C ALA A 90 5.31 1.58 -2.25
N VAL A 91 4.49 0.67 -2.78
CA VAL A 91 4.43 0.34 -4.20
C VAL A 91 3.06 0.66 -4.76
N ASP A 92 3.00 1.44 -5.84
CA ASP A 92 1.75 1.80 -6.54
C ASP A 92 1.16 0.61 -7.33
N TYR A 93 1.13 -0.57 -6.72
CA TYR A 93 0.46 -1.76 -7.23
C TYR A 93 -0.81 -2.04 -6.44
N CYS A 94 -1.74 -2.77 -7.05
CA CYS A 94 -2.89 -3.29 -6.32
C CYS A 94 -2.41 -4.28 -5.25
N GLU A 95 -1.65 -5.28 -5.65
CA GLU A 95 -1.03 -6.24 -4.74
C GLU A 95 0.30 -6.78 -5.27
N LEU A 96 1.15 -7.19 -4.33
CA LEU A 96 2.27 -8.10 -4.51
C LEU A 96 1.96 -9.36 -3.69
N ARG A 97 1.97 -10.53 -4.32
CA ARG A 97 1.53 -11.80 -3.67
C ARG A 97 2.65 -12.83 -3.66
N ASN A 98 2.63 -13.67 -2.64
CA ASN A 98 3.41 -14.90 -2.57
C ASN A 98 4.93 -14.67 -2.79
N SER A 99 5.58 -15.48 -3.66
CA SER A 99 7.00 -15.35 -3.93
C SER A 99 7.38 -14.02 -4.58
N THR A 100 6.45 -13.35 -5.28
CA THR A 100 6.67 -12.02 -5.85
C THR A 100 6.93 -10.99 -4.75
N HIS A 101 6.10 -10.96 -3.71
CA HIS A 101 6.32 -10.08 -2.55
C HIS A 101 7.65 -10.38 -1.85
N LEU A 102 7.96 -11.67 -1.65
CA LEU A 102 9.23 -12.08 -1.02
C LEU A 102 10.43 -11.69 -1.89
N LEU A 103 10.34 -11.81 -3.22
CA LEU A 103 11.40 -11.40 -4.15
C LEU A 103 11.69 -9.90 -4.02
N TRP A 104 10.66 -9.05 -3.97
CA TRP A 104 10.84 -7.62 -3.78
C TRP A 104 11.59 -7.30 -2.48
N ARG A 105 11.17 -7.89 -1.35
CA ARG A 105 11.86 -7.74 -0.07
C ARG A 105 13.31 -8.21 -0.13
N THR A 106 13.54 -9.36 -0.78
CA THR A 106 14.88 -9.96 -0.90
C THR A 106 15.80 -9.06 -1.73
N LYS A 107 15.36 -8.58 -2.90
CA LYS A 107 16.19 -7.73 -3.76
C LYS A 107 16.48 -6.37 -3.13
N ILE A 108 15.52 -5.79 -2.44
CA ILE A 108 15.72 -4.56 -1.66
C ILE A 108 16.72 -4.79 -0.51
N ALA A 109 16.61 -5.90 0.21
CA ALA A 109 17.52 -6.24 1.31
C ALA A 109 18.97 -6.42 0.83
N GLU A 110 19.16 -7.20 -0.26
CA GLU A 110 20.46 -7.40 -0.90
C GLU A 110 21.08 -6.04 -1.29
N ALA A 111 20.32 -5.18 -1.95
CA ALA A 111 20.78 -3.86 -2.39
C ALA A 111 21.09 -2.92 -1.23
N ALA A 112 20.30 -2.94 -0.16
CA ALA A 112 20.51 -2.14 1.04
C ALA A 112 21.62 -2.68 1.96
N GLY A 113 22.13 -3.89 1.70
CA GLY A 113 23.09 -4.56 2.58
C GLY A 113 22.48 -4.85 3.95
N THR A 114 21.27 -5.40 3.98
CA THR A 114 20.54 -5.73 5.22
C THR A 114 19.83 -7.09 5.10
N GLU A 115 19.15 -7.52 6.15
CA GLU A 115 18.38 -8.76 6.18
C GLU A 115 16.96 -8.51 5.62
N VAL A 116 16.36 -9.52 4.97
CA VAL A 116 14.98 -9.47 4.47
C VAL A 116 13.99 -9.11 5.59
N ALA A 117 14.27 -9.58 6.80
CA ALA A 117 13.48 -9.28 8.00
C ALA A 117 13.43 -7.78 8.35
N ARG A 118 14.36 -6.95 7.82
CA ARG A 118 14.39 -5.49 8.04
C ARG A 118 13.84 -4.69 6.86
N VAL A 119 13.09 -5.32 5.99
CA VAL A 119 12.47 -4.69 4.82
C VAL A 119 10.96 -4.86 4.89
N ALA A 120 10.21 -3.76 4.89
CA ALA A 120 8.78 -3.73 4.72
C ALA A 120 8.42 -3.22 3.32
N VAL A 121 7.63 -3.99 2.59
CA VAL A 121 7.08 -3.64 1.28
C VAL A 121 5.56 -3.73 1.35
N GLN A 122 4.87 -2.61 1.11
CA GLN A 122 3.42 -2.49 1.19
C GLN A 122 2.88 -1.92 -0.12
N CYS A 123 1.80 -2.48 -0.64
CA CYS A 123 1.13 -1.90 -1.80
C CYS A 123 0.25 -0.73 -1.39
N VAL A 124 0.12 0.26 -2.27
CA VAL A 124 -0.83 1.35 -2.09
C VAL A 124 -2.25 0.91 -2.46
N HIS A 125 -2.37 -0.18 -3.22
CA HIS A 125 -3.61 -0.88 -3.55
C HIS A 125 -4.52 -0.14 -4.55
N GLN A 126 -3.94 0.54 -5.53
CA GLN A 126 -4.73 1.13 -6.62
C GLN A 126 -5.32 0.05 -7.53
N HIS A 127 -6.60 0.18 -7.87
CA HIS A 127 -7.27 -0.76 -8.79
C HIS A 127 -7.02 -0.46 -10.27
N THR A 128 -6.30 0.60 -10.57
CA THR A 128 -5.73 0.94 -11.89
C THR A 128 -4.25 0.56 -11.99
N ALA A 129 -3.87 -0.54 -11.36
CA ALA A 129 -2.52 -1.06 -11.25
C ALA A 129 -2.53 -2.60 -11.24
N PRO A 130 -1.41 -3.28 -11.45
CA PRO A 130 -1.35 -4.74 -11.44
C PRO A 130 -1.61 -5.35 -10.06
N MET A 131 -2.17 -6.56 -10.07
CA MET A 131 -2.07 -7.53 -8.99
C MET A 131 -1.00 -8.55 -9.40
N ALA A 132 0.18 -8.46 -8.80
CA ALA A 132 1.35 -9.21 -9.23
C ALA A 132 1.52 -10.50 -8.44
N ASP A 133 1.30 -11.63 -9.09
CA ASP A 133 1.46 -12.98 -8.56
C ASP A 133 2.17 -13.88 -9.59
N ALA A 134 3.49 -13.92 -9.54
CA ALA A 134 4.30 -14.73 -10.46
C ALA A 134 4.05 -16.24 -10.27
N ASP A 135 3.72 -16.68 -9.05
CA ASP A 135 3.43 -18.09 -8.78
C ASP A 135 2.12 -18.52 -9.43
N ALA A 136 1.07 -17.69 -9.34
CA ALA A 136 -0.20 -17.95 -10.03
C ALA A 136 -0.01 -18.00 -11.55
N MET A 137 0.81 -17.09 -12.12
CA MET A 137 1.13 -17.13 -13.55
C MET A 137 1.84 -18.41 -13.96
N ARG A 138 2.82 -18.90 -13.17
CA ARG A 138 3.50 -20.17 -13.42
C ARG A 138 2.55 -21.37 -13.34
N ILE A 139 1.60 -21.36 -12.40
CA ILE A 139 0.56 -22.39 -12.30
C ILE A 139 -0.31 -22.39 -13.56
N LEU A 140 -0.78 -21.24 -14.03
CA LEU A 140 -1.58 -21.13 -15.26
C LEU A 140 -0.84 -21.65 -16.48
N VAL A 141 0.41 -21.26 -16.67
CA VAL A 141 1.24 -21.75 -17.79
C VAL A 141 1.43 -23.28 -17.73
N LYS A 142 1.67 -23.81 -16.53
CA LYS A 142 1.84 -25.27 -16.31
C LYS A 142 0.58 -26.07 -16.60
N GLU A 143 -0.59 -25.54 -16.24
CA GLU A 143 -1.90 -26.20 -16.45
C GLU A 143 -2.46 -25.99 -17.88
N GLY A 144 -1.69 -25.36 -18.78
CA GLY A 144 -2.00 -25.29 -20.20
C GLY A 144 -2.75 -24.05 -20.68
N ASP A 145 -2.79 -22.97 -19.90
CA ASP A 145 -3.29 -21.68 -20.36
C ASP A 145 -2.19 -20.81 -20.98
N ALA A 146 -1.89 -21.03 -22.25
CA ALA A 146 -0.96 -20.19 -23.01
C ALA A 146 -1.52 -18.81 -23.36
N SER A 147 -2.76 -18.47 -23.02
CA SER A 147 -3.41 -17.20 -23.36
C SER A 147 -3.12 -16.06 -22.37
N SER A 148 -2.37 -16.32 -21.31
CA SER A 148 -1.96 -15.31 -20.35
C SER A 148 -1.00 -14.31 -21.00
N GLN A 149 -1.43 -13.05 -21.14
CA GLN A 149 -0.63 -12.00 -21.77
C GLN A 149 0.49 -11.45 -20.88
N ALA A 150 0.51 -11.80 -19.59
CA ALA A 150 1.57 -11.42 -18.67
C ALA A 150 2.43 -12.64 -18.35
N SER A 151 3.74 -12.48 -18.38
CA SER A 151 4.68 -13.48 -17.89
C SER A 151 4.97 -13.25 -16.40
N ALA A 152 5.40 -14.28 -15.70
CA ALA A 152 5.87 -14.16 -14.32
C ALA A 152 6.99 -13.11 -14.21
N GLU A 153 7.87 -13.06 -15.21
CA GLU A 153 9.01 -12.14 -15.28
C GLU A 153 8.57 -10.67 -15.30
N SER A 154 7.41 -10.35 -15.93
CA SER A 154 6.90 -8.97 -15.95
C SER A 154 6.51 -8.43 -14.58
N PHE A 155 6.23 -9.31 -13.60
CA PHE A 155 5.95 -8.97 -12.20
C PHE A 155 7.20 -9.01 -11.32
N GLU A 156 8.25 -9.69 -11.76
CA GLU A 156 9.52 -9.83 -11.02
C GLU A 156 10.54 -8.74 -11.41
N GLU A 157 10.60 -8.36 -12.68
CA GLU A 157 11.57 -7.39 -13.20
C GLU A 157 11.57 -6.06 -12.43
N PRO A 158 10.43 -5.46 -12.04
CA PRO A 158 10.43 -4.20 -11.31
C PRO A 158 11.17 -4.27 -9.96
N ALA A 159 11.24 -5.45 -9.31
CA ALA A 159 12.00 -5.62 -8.07
C ALA A 159 13.51 -5.34 -8.27
N TYR A 160 14.07 -5.71 -9.42
CA TYR A 160 15.47 -5.47 -9.74
C TYR A 160 15.74 -3.99 -10.00
N ARG A 161 14.81 -3.26 -10.67
CA ARG A 161 14.93 -1.81 -10.85
C ARG A 161 14.88 -1.05 -9.54
N VAL A 162 13.99 -1.47 -8.62
CA VAL A 162 13.93 -0.90 -7.27
C VAL A 162 15.22 -1.20 -6.50
N ALA A 163 15.78 -2.40 -6.60
CA ALA A 163 17.03 -2.75 -5.97
C ALA A 163 18.20 -1.86 -6.44
N GLU A 164 18.34 -1.59 -7.74
CA GLU A 164 19.35 -0.66 -8.25
C GLU A 164 19.13 0.76 -7.73
N THR A 165 17.87 1.21 -7.64
CA THR A 165 17.53 2.52 -7.07
C THR A 165 17.88 2.61 -5.58
N VAL A 166 17.61 1.56 -4.81
CA VAL A 166 17.98 1.47 -3.38
C VAL A 166 19.50 1.50 -3.22
N LYS A 167 20.24 0.75 -4.04
CA LYS A 167 21.70 0.75 -4.03
C LYS A 167 22.27 2.15 -4.32
N PHE A 168 21.70 2.86 -5.29
CA PHE A 168 22.10 4.24 -5.57
C PHE A 168 21.78 5.17 -4.38
N ALA A 169 20.61 5.03 -3.75
CA ALA A 169 20.19 5.85 -2.63
C ALA A 169 21.08 5.72 -1.39
N LEU A 170 21.81 4.60 -1.21
CA LEU A 170 22.79 4.46 -0.13
C LEU A 170 23.89 5.53 -0.17
N GLY A 171 24.26 6.00 -1.37
CA GLY A 171 25.20 7.10 -1.56
C GLY A 171 24.66 8.48 -1.14
N CYS A 172 23.33 8.57 -0.87
CA CYS A 172 22.64 9.81 -0.52
C CYS A 172 22.16 9.83 0.95
N LEU A 173 22.66 8.93 1.80
CA LEU A 173 22.33 8.89 3.23
C LEU A 173 22.68 10.21 3.91
N THR A 174 21.68 10.89 4.44
CA THR A 174 21.77 12.20 5.12
C THR A 174 21.46 12.03 6.60
N PRO A 175 22.21 12.65 7.52
CA PRO A 175 21.88 12.65 8.95
C PRO A 175 20.49 13.22 9.23
N PHE A 176 19.78 12.67 10.22
CA PHE A 176 18.58 13.27 10.80
C PHE A 176 18.66 13.21 12.33
N ASP A 177 18.10 14.21 12.99
CA ASP A 177 18.13 14.38 14.45
C ASP A 177 16.75 14.51 15.08
N GLN A 178 15.70 14.58 14.26
CA GLN A 178 14.31 14.75 14.71
C GLN A 178 13.36 13.83 13.95
N ILE A 179 12.35 13.37 14.69
CA ILE A 179 11.14 12.78 14.13
C ILE A 179 9.95 13.67 14.50
N GLY A 180 9.06 13.90 13.56
CA GLY A 180 7.88 14.70 13.77
C GLY A 180 6.61 13.90 13.49
N THR A 181 5.56 14.17 14.24
CA THR A 181 4.24 13.57 14.04
C THR A 181 3.19 14.64 13.85
N SER A 182 2.22 14.34 13.03
CA SER A 182 1.03 15.17 12.82
C SER A 182 -0.11 14.35 12.27
N GLN A 183 -1.32 14.87 12.39
CA GLN A 183 -2.49 14.26 11.77
C GLN A 183 -3.50 15.32 11.36
N ALA A 184 -4.30 15.01 10.35
CA ALA A 184 -5.41 15.86 9.95
C ALA A 184 -6.61 14.99 9.57
N LYS A 185 -7.81 15.49 9.82
CA LYS A 185 -9.03 14.82 9.43
C LYS A 185 -9.22 14.92 7.92
N VAL A 186 -9.50 13.79 7.28
CA VAL A 186 -9.88 13.71 5.87
C VAL A 186 -11.40 13.71 5.77
N GLU A 187 -11.95 14.74 5.20
CA GLU A 187 -13.39 14.90 5.09
C GLU A 187 -13.92 14.30 3.77
N ARG A 188 -14.98 13.50 3.86
CA ARG A 188 -15.74 13.03 2.70
C ARG A 188 -14.89 12.27 1.65
N VAL A 189 -14.01 11.37 2.11
CA VAL A 189 -13.25 10.45 1.26
C VAL A 189 -13.57 9.00 1.61
N ALA A 190 -13.30 8.57 2.84
CA ALA A 190 -13.53 7.22 3.29
C ALA A 190 -14.99 6.96 3.69
N SER A 191 -15.46 5.75 3.46
CA SER A 191 -16.70 5.20 4.02
C SER A 191 -16.61 3.69 4.13
N ASN A 192 -17.21 3.12 5.16
CA ASN A 192 -17.28 1.67 5.31
C ASN A 192 -18.18 1.07 4.23
N ARG A 193 -17.75 -0.02 3.60
CA ARG A 193 -18.51 -0.72 2.57
C ARG A 193 -19.61 -1.59 3.16
N ARG A 194 -19.49 -1.99 4.42
CA ARG A 194 -20.42 -2.84 5.16
C ARG A 194 -21.51 -1.97 5.77
N VAL A 195 -22.63 -1.89 5.09
CA VAL A 195 -23.77 -1.05 5.50
C VAL A 195 -24.85 -1.94 6.14
N PRO A 196 -25.23 -1.74 7.41
CA PRO A 196 -26.29 -2.51 8.05
C PRO A 196 -27.60 -2.43 7.28
N ILE A 197 -28.23 -3.59 7.00
CA ILE A 197 -29.52 -3.70 6.30
C ILE A 197 -30.63 -4.35 7.11
N GLY A 198 -30.37 -4.61 8.39
CA GLY A 198 -31.29 -5.30 9.33
C GLY A 198 -30.92 -6.76 9.55
N GLU A 199 -31.52 -7.37 10.56
CA GLU A 199 -31.39 -8.80 10.93
C GLU A 199 -29.92 -9.29 11.06
N GLY A 200 -29.01 -8.43 11.53
CA GLY A 200 -27.60 -8.76 11.68
C GLY A 200 -26.86 -8.92 10.36
N LYS A 201 -27.44 -8.49 9.23
CA LYS A 201 -26.84 -8.57 7.90
C LYS A 201 -26.32 -7.21 7.42
N VAL A 202 -25.39 -7.26 6.48
CA VAL A 202 -24.84 -6.07 5.83
C VAL A 202 -25.05 -6.12 4.32
N GLY A 203 -25.34 -4.95 3.75
CA GLY A 203 -25.28 -4.71 2.32
C GLY A 203 -23.91 -4.15 1.93
N PHE A 204 -23.63 -4.13 0.64
CA PHE A 204 -22.33 -3.72 0.09
C PHE A 204 -22.42 -2.35 -0.59
N ARG A 205 -21.79 -1.33 -0.01
CA ARG A 205 -21.55 -0.05 -0.66
C ARG A 205 -20.31 -0.19 -1.54
N ALA A 206 -20.52 -0.36 -2.85
CA ALA A 206 -19.41 -0.48 -3.81
C ALA A 206 -18.50 0.74 -3.77
N SER A 207 -17.23 0.59 -4.19
CA SER A 207 -16.23 1.68 -4.19
C SER A 207 -16.59 2.86 -5.11
N SER A 208 -17.48 2.63 -6.10
CA SER A 208 -18.18 3.65 -6.87
C SER A 208 -19.66 3.36 -6.80
N CYS A 209 -20.34 3.93 -5.80
CA CYS A 209 -21.75 3.65 -5.54
C CYS A 209 -22.66 4.67 -6.23
N LYS A 210 -23.72 4.16 -6.89
CA LYS A 210 -24.78 4.98 -7.51
C LYS A 210 -26.15 4.72 -6.91
N ASP A 211 -26.25 3.78 -5.95
CA ASP A 211 -27.50 3.47 -5.27
C ASP A 211 -27.74 4.48 -4.14
N PRO A 212 -28.80 5.32 -4.23
CA PRO A 212 -29.13 6.31 -3.22
C PRO A 212 -29.29 5.69 -1.82
N LYS A 213 -29.85 4.47 -1.72
CA LYS A 213 -30.03 3.76 -0.46
C LYS A 213 -28.71 3.62 0.33
N PHE A 214 -27.62 3.32 -0.36
CA PHE A 214 -26.31 3.17 0.28
C PHE A 214 -25.54 4.49 0.40
N ILE A 215 -25.74 5.44 -0.53
CA ILE A 215 -25.09 6.75 -0.50
C ILE A 215 -25.60 7.58 0.68
N GLU A 216 -26.92 7.53 0.99
CA GLU A 216 -27.54 8.30 2.08
C GLU A 216 -27.16 7.77 3.48
N MET A 217 -26.83 6.48 3.60
CA MET A 217 -26.41 5.89 4.89
C MET A 217 -25.13 6.55 5.42
N PRO A 218 -24.93 6.58 6.75
CA PRO A 218 -23.72 7.12 7.37
C PRO A 218 -22.42 6.54 6.79
N GLU A 219 -21.30 7.22 7.02
CA GLU A 219 -19.95 6.70 6.65
C GLU A 219 -19.66 5.33 7.26
N GLY A 220 -20.24 5.04 8.43
CA GLY A 220 -19.95 3.85 9.21
C GLY A 220 -18.63 3.98 9.99
N LEU A 221 -18.12 2.85 10.48
CA LEU A 221 -16.85 2.82 11.21
C LEU A 221 -15.68 3.06 10.25
N ILE A 222 -14.95 4.15 10.46
CA ILE A 222 -13.75 4.54 9.72
C ILE A 222 -12.69 5.09 10.69
N ASP A 223 -11.43 5.16 10.28
CA ASP A 223 -10.45 6.07 10.86
C ASP A 223 -10.41 7.33 9.98
N PRO A 224 -10.91 8.48 10.45
CA PRO A 224 -10.98 9.67 9.61
C PRO A 224 -9.64 10.41 9.49
N PHE A 225 -8.60 10.00 10.22
CA PHE A 225 -7.35 10.73 10.30
C PHE A 225 -6.29 10.21 9.33
N LEU A 226 -5.77 11.11 8.50
CA LEU A 226 -4.49 10.92 7.85
C LEU A 226 -3.39 11.24 8.87
N LYS A 227 -2.50 10.29 9.10
CA LYS A 227 -1.34 10.44 10.00
C LYS A 227 -0.07 10.64 9.20
N THR A 228 0.79 11.56 9.65
CA THR A 228 2.05 11.88 8.98
C THR A 228 3.22 11.75 9.94
N ILE A 229 4.27 11.06 9.49
CA ILE A 229 5.57 11.00 10.15
C ILE A 229 6.57 11.77 9.28
N THR A 230 7.30 12.69 9.88
CA THR A 230 8.32 13.52 9.22
C THR A 230 9.68 13.26 9.82
N PHE A 231 10.67 12.93 9.00
CA PHE A 231 12.08 12.91 9.41
C PHE A 231 12.70 14.25 9.07
N ALA A 232 13.46 14.83 10.02
CA ALA A 232 14.04 16.16 9.86
C ALA A 232 15.45 16.26 10.43
N GLN A 233 16.20 17.26 9.96
CA GLN A 233 17.48 17.67 10.49
C GLN A 233 17.43 19.18 10.81
N GLY A 234 17.60 19.52 12.08
CA GLY A 234 17.54 20.93 12.53
C GLY A 234 16.24 21.61 12.15
N GLY A 235 15.11 20.93 12.24
CA GLY A 235 13.78 21.43 11.87
C GLY A 235 13.48 21.42 10.36
N LYS A 236 14.43 21.01 9.49
CA LYS A 236 14.21 20.93 8.04
C LYS A 236 13.77 19.52 7.66
N PRO A 237 12.57 19.34 7.07
CA PRO A 237 12.09 18.04 6.69
C PRO A 237 12.92 17.41 5.55
N LEU A 238 13.21 16.11 5.67
CA LEU A 238 13.96 15.30 4.71
C LEU A 238 13.07 14.31 3.95
N ALA A 239 12.06 13.77 4.62
CA ALA A 239 11.05 12.89 4.03
C ALA A 239 9.79 12.85 4.89
N ARG A 240 8.65 12.53 4.27
CA ARG A 240 7.36 12.36 4.95
C ARG A 240 6.72 11.03 4.58
N LEU A 241 6.18 10.34 5.59
CA LEU A 241 5.38 9.14 5.43
C LEU A 241 3.94 9.45 5.82
N HIS A 242 2.99 9.18 4.94
CA HIS A 242 1.57 9.38 5.16
C HIS A 242 0.85 8.05 5.26
N TYR A 243 -0.09 7.93 6.21
CA TYR A 243 -0.89 6.72 6.46
C TYR A 243 -2.36 7.10 6.51
N TYR A 244 -3.18 6.51 5.64
CA TYR A 244 -4.62 6.72 5.63
C TYR A 244 -5.36 5.47 5.14
N ALA A 245 -6.45 5.11 5.82
CA ALA A 245 -7.19 3.89 5.55
C ALA A 245 -8.35 4.15 4.57
N THR A 246 -8.12 3.86 3.28
CA THR A 246 -9.18 3.79 2.26
C THR A 246 -8.67 3.08 1.01
N HIS A 247 -9.52 2.32 0.33
CA HIS A 247 -9.20 1.83 -1.02
C HIS A 247 -8.98 3.00 -1.99
N PRO A 248 -7.84 3.10 -2.65
CA PRO A 248 -7.62 4.05 -3.74
C PRO A 248 -8.25 3.50 -5.04
N GLN A 249 -9.56 3.56 -5.13
CA GLN A 249 -10.37 2.96 -6.19
C GLN A 249 -11.40 3.97 -6.70
N SER A 250 -10.94 5.05 -7.35
CA SER A 250 -11.84 6.05 -7.94
C SER A 250 -12.41 5.58 -9.26
N PHE A 251 -11.68 4.76 -10.03
CA PHE A 251 -12.15 4.09 -11.24
C PHE A 251 -12.09 2.57 -11.09
N TYR A 252 -12.95 1.89 -11.85
CA TYR A 252 -13.01 0.44 -11.90
C TYR A 252 -13.41 -0.06 -13.30
N GLY A 253 -12.78 -1.14 -13.76
CA GLY A 253 -13.07 -1.76 -15.05
C GLY A 253 -12.47 -1.05 -16.27
N ASP A 254 -11.58 -0.10 -16.08
CA ASP A 254 -10.90 0.71 -17.07
C ASP A 254 -9.47 0.17 -17.29
N PRO A 255 -8.95 0.07 -18.53
CA PRO A 255 -7.62 -0.48 -18.80
C PRO A 255 -6.49 0.54 -18.66
N ARG A 256 -6.71 1.66 -17.97
CA ARG A 256 -5.66 2.64 -17.67
C ARG A 256 -4.76 2.19 -16.54
N VAL A 257 -3.52 2.66 -16.57
CA VAL A 257 -2.60 2.63 -15.43
C VAL A 257 -2.51 4.02 -14.82
N SER A 258 -2.70 4.09 -13.51
CA SER A 258 -2.71 5.34 -12.75
C SER A 258 -2.44 5.09 -11.27
N TYR A 259 -1.75 6.03 -10.61
CA TYR A 259 -1.60 6.05 -9.16
C TYR A 259 -2.84 6.58 -8.41
N ASP A 260 -3.97 6.76 -9.11
CA ASP A 260 -5.27 7.20 -8.60
C ASP A 260 -5.19 8.53 -7.80
N PHE A 261 -6.26 8.93 -7.12
CA PHE A 261 -6.35 10.19 -6.38
C PHE A 261 -5.33 10.30 -5.24
N VAL A 262 -4.93 9.19 -4.63
CA VAL A 262 -3.92 9.19 -3.56
C VAL A 262 -2.53 9.58 -4.08
N GLY A 263 -2.14 9.05 -5.24
CA GLY A 263 -0.88 9.44 -5.88
C GLY A 263 -0.94 10.88 -6.41
N MET A 264 -2.09 11.35 -6.89
CA MET A 264 -2.26 12.77 -7.29
C MET A 264 -2.01 13.70 -6.11
N ALA A 265 -2.54 13.39 -4.92
CA ALA A 265 -2.33 14.19 -3.71
C ALA A 265 -0.87 14.17 -3.25
N ARG A 266 -0.27 12.97 -3.23
CA ARG A 266 1.14 12.76 -2.87
C ARG A 266 2.09 13.53 -3.78
N GLU A 267 1.94 13.40 -5.10
CA GLU A 267 2.84 14.04 -6.06
C GLU A 267 2.67 15.55 -6.10
N LYS A 268 1.44 16.06 -5.89
CA LYS A 268 1.20 17.51 -5.78
C LYS A 268 1.91 18.09 -4.56
N LEU A 269 1.76 17.47 -3.39
CA LEU A 269 2.42 17.94 -2.17
C LEU A 269 3.96 17.86 -2.30
N GLN A 270 4.49 16.76 -2.89
CA GLN A 270 5.93 16.64 -3.15
C GLN A 270 6.45 17.75 -4.06
N PHE A 271 5.70 18.10 -5.11
CA PHE A 271 6.09 19.17 -6.02
C PHE A 271 6.14 20.54 -5.31
N GLU A 272 5.17 20.82 -4.46
CA GLU A 272 5.07 22.11 -3.75
C GLU A 272 6.11 22.27 -2.63
N GLU A 273 6.33 21.22 -1.83
CA GLU A 273 7.29 21.25 -0.73
C GLU A 273 8.74 20.97 -1.18
N ASN A 274 8.93 20.31 -2.34
CA ASN A 274 10.21 19.74 -2.77
C ASN A 274 10.80 18.76 -1.72
N ILE A 275 9.93 18.06 -1.00
CA ILE A 275 10.24 17.04 0.01
C ILE A 275 9.67 15.70 -0.47
N PRO A 276 10.41 14.58 -0.43
CA PRO A 276 9.90 13.26 -0.75
C PRO A 276 8.66 12.91 0.09
N GLN A 277 7.57 12.53 -0.58
CA GLN A 277 6.31 12.12 0.02
C GLN A 277 6.08 10.64 -0.29
N ILE A 278 5.89 9.82 0.73
CA ILE A 278 5.59 8.39 0.62
C ILE A 278 4.22 8.14 1.25
N TYR A 279 3.33 7.46 0.55
CA TYR A 279 1.98 7.18 1.02
C TYR A 279 1.79 5.68 1.24
N PHE A 280 1.28 5.32 2.41
CA PHE A 280 0.90 3.97 2.78
C PHE A 280 -0.61 3.90 3.01
N THR A 281 -1.24 2.90 2.44
CA THR A 281 -2.65 2.61 2.73
C THR A 281 -2.75 1.85 4.05
N GLY A 282 -3.58 2.36 4.96
CA GLY A 282 -3.89 1.71 6.23
C GLY A 282 -4.78 0.48 6.06
N CYS A 283 -5.43 0.03 7.14
CA CYS A 283 -6.40 -1.07 7.07
C CYS A 283 -7.65 -0.63 6.31
N GLY A 284 -7.63 -0.79 4.99
CA GLY A 284 -8.70 -0.36 4.09
C GLY A 284 -9.63 -1.48 3.62
N GLY A 285 -9.49 -2.72 4.14
CA GLY A 285 -10.21 -3.88 3.63
C GLY A 285 -11.72 -3.67 3.48
N ASN A 286 -12.36 -3.08 4.45
CA ASN A 286 -13.78 -2.72 4.39
C ASN A 286 -14.05 -1.22 4.19
N ILE A 287 -13.03 -0.43 3.84
CA ILE A 287 -13.13 1.03 3.65
C ILE A 287 -12.86 1.41 2.21
N ALA A 288 -13.76 2.17 1.61
CA ALA A 288 -13.63 2.71 0.25
C ALA A 288 -14.31 4.07 0.11
N CYS A 289 -14.20 4.66 -1.08
CA CYS A 289 -14.73 6.00 -1.36
C CYS A 289 -16.22 6.00 -1.73
N GLY A 290 -16.91 4.87 -1.67
CA GLY A 290 -18.21 4.64 -2.32
C GLY A 290 -19.33 5.63 -2.01
N LYS A 291 -19.35 6.18 -0.79
CA LYS A 291 -20.30 7.25 -0.44
C LYS A 291 -20.09 8.55 -1.25
N TYR A 292 -18.90 8.79 -1.71
CA TYR A 292 -18.45 10.05 -2.33
C TYR A 292 -17.89 9.88 -3.73
N ASN A 293 -18.05 8.69 -4.30
CA ASN A 293 -17.51 8.32 -5.60
C ASN A 293 -18.59 7.62 -6.46
N ASP A 294 -18.85 8.15 -7.63
CA ASP A 294 -19.72 7.58 -8.65
C ASP A 294 -18.96 7.12 -9.91
N ALA A 295 -17.63 7.04 -9.81
CA ALA A 295 -16.68 6.78 -10.90
C ALA A 295 -16.59 7.90 -11.97
N SER A 296 -17.12 9.09 -11.70
CA SER A 296 -16.92 10.23 -12.58
C SER A 296 -15.56 10.90 -12.37
N VAL A 297 -15.08 11.60 -13.39
CA VAL A 297 -13.85 12.43 -13.29
C VAL A 297 -14.00 13.47 -12.18
N LYS A 298 -15.19 14.07 -12.04
CA LYS A 298 -15.49 15.08 -11.01
C LYS A 298 -15.40 14.48 -9.60
N ALA A 299 -15.90 13.27 -9.38
CA ALA A 299 -15.78 12.58 -8.10
C ALA A 299 -14.31 12.35 -7.74
N ARG A 300 -13.50 11.85 -8.71
CA ARG A 300 -12.05 11.64 -8.52
C ARG A 300 -11.31 12.93 -8.21
N GLU A 301 -11.59 14.03 -8.92
CA GLU A 301 -11.02 15.35 -8.64
C GLU A 301 -11.35 15.80 -7.21
N GLY A 302 -12.61 15.64 -6.79
CA GLY A 302 -13.02 15.97 -5.41
C GLY A 302 -12.39 15.08 -4.34
N LEU A 303 -12.16 13.79 -4.59
CA LEU A 303 -11.43 12.90 -3.68
C LEU A 303 -9.97 13.36 -3.54
N PHE A 304 -9.32 13.65 -4.67
CA PHE A 304 -7.95 14.18 -4.71
C PHE A 304 -7.82 15.49 -3.90
N GLU A 305 -8.69 16.47 -4.16
CA GLU A 305 -8.63 17.78 -3.50
C GLU A 305 -8.80 17.68 -1.98
N ARG A 306 -9.72 16.83 -1.51
CA ARG A 306 -9.98 16.64 -0.07
C ARG A 306 -8.83 15.90 0.63
N LEU A 307 -8.27 14.87 0.00
CA LEU A 307 -7.11 14.17 0.55
C LEU A 307 -5.87 15.09 0.56
N TYR A 308 -5.64 15.81 -0.53
CA TYR A 308 -4.54 16.78 -0.61
C TYR A 308 -4.65 17.86 0.46
N ALA A 309 -5.85 18.42 0.67
CA ALA A 309 -6.07 19.43 1.73
C ALA A 309 -5.74 18.87 3.12
N ALA A 310 -6.10 17.62 3.41
CA ALA A 310 -5.74 16.98 4.67
C ALA A 310 -4.22 16.72 4.79
N MET A 311 -3.56 16.29 3.71
CA MET A 311 -2.09 16.15 3.68
C MET A 311 -1.41 17.50 3.96
N GLN A 312 -1.86 18.56 3.30
CA GLN A 312 -1.34 19.94 3.48
C GLN A 312 -1.56 20.44 4.93
N ALA A 313 -2.76 20.22 5.49
CA ALA A 313 -3.05 20.58 6.88
C ALA A 313 -2.18 19.80 7.88
N SER A 314 -1.96 18.51 7.64
CA SER A 314 -1.12 17.67 8.48
C SER A 314 0.33 18.18 8.49
N VAL A 315 0.94 18.44 7.33
CA VAL A 315 2.33 18.90 7.27
C VAL A 315 2.53 20.31 7.82
N GLY A 316 1.47 21.10 7.93
CA GLY A 316 1.49 22.43 8.56
C GLY A 316 1.53 22.41 10.10
N THR A 317 1.32 21.26 10.74
CA THR A 317 1.16 21.14 12.21
C THR A 317 2.09 20.09 12.85
N VAL A 318 3.27 19.88 12.26
CA VAL A 318 4.21 18.84 12.71
C VAL A 318 4.79 19.17 14.08
N ASN A 319 4.66 18.22 15.02
CA ASN A 319 5.32 18.29 16.33
C ASN A 319 6.61 17.48 16.28
N TYR A 320 7.76 18.15 16.35
CA TYR A 320 9.08 17.52 16.30
C TYR A 320 9.59 17.17 17.70
N VAL A 321 10.18 15.98 17.82
CA VAL A 321 10.92 15.53 18.99
C VAL A 321 12.29 15.00 18.56
N PRO A 322 13.30 14.96 19.44
CA PRO A 322 14.59 14.36 19.13
C PRO A 322 14.43 12.91 18.68
N ALA A 323 15.13 12.52 17.63
CA ALA A 323 15.14 11.15 17.16
C ALA A 323 15.81 10.24 18.18
N SER A 324 15.21 9.10 18.50
CA SER A 324 15.74 8.07 19.38
C SER A 324 16.17 6.84 18.58
N GLU A 325 16.68 5.80 19.24
CA GLU A 325 17.04 4.53 18.62
C GLU A 325 15.85 3.86 17.93
N ILE A 326 16.11 3.20 16.79
CA ILE A 326 15.11 2.41 16.07
C ILE A 326 14.99 1.03 16.72
N THR A 327 13.82 0.73 17.27
CA THR A 327 13.44 -0.63 17.63
C THR A 327 12.68 -1.26 16.46
N TRP A 328 13.15 -2.40 15.98
CA TRP A 328 12.51 -3.17 14.91
C TRP A 328 12.09 -4.54 15.43
N ARG A 329 10.87 -4.98 15.10
CA ARG A 329 10.36 -6.30 15.49
C ARG A 329 9.88 -7.06 14.27
N ASN A 330 10.02 -8.38 14.32
CA ASN A 330 9.45 -9.32 13.38
C ASN A 330 8.54 -10.28 14.15
N VAL A 331 7.36 -10.53 13.60
CA VAL A 331 6.37 -11.45 14.16
C VAL A 331 5.91 -12.39 13.06
N PRO A 332 6.13 -13.71 13.21
CA PRO A 332 5.60 -14.68 12.25
C PRO A 332 4.09 -14.79 12.42
N LEU A 333 3.36 -14.74 11.29
CA LEU A 333 1.91 -14.91 11.24
C LEU A 333 1.59 -16.17 10.44
N ALA A 334 1.12 -17.21 11.11
CA ALA A 334 0.62 -18.43 10.49
C ALA A 334 -0.90 -18.38 10.42
N LEU A 335 -1.44 -18.37 9.21
CA LEU A 335 -2.89 -18.36 8.93
C LEU A 335 -3.30 -19.66 8.29
N THR A 336 -4.48 -20.18 8.66
CA THR A 336 -5.04 -21.40 8.06
C THR A 336 -5.86 -21.01 6.83
N PRO A 337 -5.53 -21.54 5.62
CA PRO A 337 -6.30 -21.28 4.43
C PRO A 337 -7.69 -21.94 4.49
N ARG A 338 -8.63 -21.37 3.77
CA ARG A 338 -9.94 -21.97 3.55
C ARG A 338 -9.85 -23.17 2.60
N GLU A 339 -10.75 -24.13 2.83
CA GLU A 339 -10.87 -25.37 2.06
C GLU A 339 -12.30 -25.55 1.49
N ASP A 340 -13.17 -24.55 1.69
CA ASP A 340 -14.59 -24.58 1.32
C ASP A 340 -14.87 -23.78 0.05
N GLY A 341 -15.96 -24.09 -0.65
CA GLY A 341 -16.42 -23.34 -1.81
C GLY A 341 -15.38 -23.22 -2.91
N GLU A 342 -15.16 -22.03 -3.41
CA GLU A 342 -14.18 -21.72 -4.45
C GLU A 342 -12.73 -21.90 -3.99
N TYR A 343 -12.50 -21.94 -2.67
CA TYR A 343 -11.18 -22.15 -2.06
C TYR A 343 -10.80 -23.63 -1.97
N ALA A 344 -11.70 -24.58 -2.28
CA ALA A 344 -11.33 -26.00 -2.42
C ALA A 344 -10.41 -26.20 -3.62
N ASP A 345 -9.38 -27.06 -3.48
CA ASP A 345 -8.38 -27.28 -4.53
C ASP A 345 -9.01 -27.72 -5.87
N ASP A 346 -10.01 -28.60 -5.80
CA ASP A 346 -10.70 -29.10 -7.01
C ASP A 346 -11.51 -27.99 -7.68
N ALA A 347 -12.17 -27.12 -6.90
CA ALA A 347 -12.92 -25.97 -7.42
C ALA A 347 -11.98 -24.94 -8.08
N ALA A 348 -10.85 -24.63 -7.42
CA ALA A 348 -9.83 -23.74 -7.96
C ALA A 348 -9.25 -24.28 -9.29
N ARG A 349 -8.94 -25.58 -9.37
CA ARG A 349 -8.46 -26.22 -10.59
C ARG A 349 -9.52 -26.26 -11.69
N ALA A 350 -10.79 -26.49 -11.34
CA ALA A 350 -11.89 -26.45 -12.29
C ALA A 350 -12.06 -25.06 -12.90
N ALA A 351 -12.03 -24.01 -12.05
CA ALA A 351 -12.10 -22.62 -12.51
C ALA A 351 -10.98 -22.25 -13.49
N MET A 352 -9.73 -22.69 -13.22
CA MET A 352 -8.59 -22.45 -14.12
C MET A 352 -8.76 -23.07 -15.51
N LYS A 353 -9.36 -24.28 -15.59
CA LYS A 353 -9.49 -25.06 -16.82
C LYS A 353 -10.72 -24.68 -17.65
N ASP A 354 -11.69 -24.00 -17.07
CA ASP A 354 -12.90 -23.61 -17.79
C ASP A 354 -12.62 -22.40 -18.70
N SER A 355 -12.44 -22.70 -20.00
CA SER A 355 -12.20 -21.65 -21.01
C SER A 355 -13.38 -20.70 -21.22
N LYS A 356 -14.58 -20.99 -20.67
CA LYS A 356 -15.76 -20.12 -20.70
C LYS A 356 -15.73 -19.09 -19.56
N GLN A 357 -14.93 -19.34 -18.53
CA GLN A 357 -14.75 -18.36 -17.44
C GLN A 357 -13.99 -17.14 -17.91
N ALA A 358 -14.34 -16.00 -17.33
CA ALA A 358 -13.60 -14.77 -17.55
C ALA A 358 -12.13 -14.92 -17.07
N PRO A 359 -11.15 -14.26 -17.71
CA PRO A 359 -9.74 -14.42 -17.38
C PRO A 359 -9.42 -14.19 -15.89
N HIS A 360 -10.11 -13.25 -15.21
CA HIS A 360 -9.90 -13.00 -13.80
C HIS A 360 -10.35 -14.16 -12.89
N MET A 361 -11.40 -14.90 -13.26
CA MET A 361 -11.86 -16.06 -12.52
C MET A 361 -10.87 -17.23 -12.63
N ARG A 362 -10.29 -17.43 -13.80
CA ARG A 362 -9.28 -18.44 -14.06
C ARG A 362 -7.99 -18.13 -13.29
N LEU A 363 -7.55 -16.87 -13.31
CA LEU A 363 -6.41 -16.43 -12.52
C LEU A 363 -6.71 -16.53 -11.01
N GLY A 364 -7.94 -16.25 -10.58
CA GLY A 364 -8.39 -16.45 -9.19
C GLY A 364 -8.15 -17.86 -8.69
N GLY A 365 -8.49 -18.88 -9.48
CA GLY A 365 -8.18 -20.27 -9.15
C GLY A 365 -6.68 -20.55 -8.96
N ALA A 366 -5.83 -19.99 -9.85
CA ALA A 366 -4.37 -20.12 -9.72
C ALA A 366 -3.83 -19.39 -8.47
N MET A 367 -4.36 -18.21 -8.15
CA MET A 367 -4.00 -17.44 -6.96
C MET A 367 -4.37 -18.17 -5.66
N ILE A 368 -5.52 -18.84 -5.62
CA ILE A 368 -5.91 -19.69 -4.48
C ILE A 368 -4.88 -20.80 -4.25
N LEU A 369 -4.49 -21.52 -5.31
CA LEU A 369 -3.50 -22.61 -5.21
C LEU A 369 -2.11 -22.08 -4.81
N ALA A 370 -1.68 -20.94 -5.37
CA ALA A 370 -0.43 -20.29 -5.01
C ALA A 370 -0.43 -19.84 -3.54
N GLY A 371 -1.52 -19.19 -3.09
CA GLY A 371 -1.70 -18.75 -1.70
C GLY A 371 -1.66 -19.91 -0.71
N LYS A 372 -2.33 -21.03 -1.00
CA LYS A 372 -2.26 -22.25 -0.17
C LYS A 372 -0.85 -22.84 -0.09
N ALA A 373 -0.11 -22.83 -1.19
CA ALA A 373 1.29 -23.24 -1.17
C ALA A 373 2.15 -22.31 -0.30
N ARG A 374 1.88 -20.99 -0.35
CA ARG A 374 2.57 -19.95 0.42
C ARG A 374 2.33 -20.06 1.92
N THR A 375 1.11 -20.40 2.35
CA THR A 375 0.74 -20.48 3.77
C THR A 375 1.44 -21.61 4.55
N LYS A 376 2.14 -22.52 3.87
CA LYS A 376 3.03 -23.51 4.52
C LYS A 376 4.19 -22.84 5.27
N THR A 377 4.50 -21.59 4.96
CA THR A 377 5.52 -20.79 5.64
C THR A 377 4.82 -19.56 6.24
N PRO A 378 5.02 -19.25 7.53
CA PRO A 378 4.45 -18.06 8.15
C PRO A 378 4.79 -16.78 7.35
N LEU A 379 3.86 -15.82 7.34
CA LEU A 379 4.12 -14.47 6.86
C LEU A 379 4.99 -13.75 7.89
N ASP A 380 5.99 -13.02 7.43
CA ASP A 380 6.90 -12.27 8.28
C ASP A 380 6.40 -10.82 8.40
N LEU A 381 5.67 -10.53 9.48
CA LEU A 381 5.19 -9.19 9.79
C LEU A 381 6.29 -8.37 10.42
N THR A 382 6.26 -7.07 10.18
CA THR A 382 7.26 -6.15 10.72
C THR A 382 6.64 -4.97 11.44
N SER A 383 7.38 -4.44 12.40
CA SER A 383 7.09 -3.13 12.99
C SER A 383 8.38 -2.38 13.29
N TRP A 384 8.28 -1.06 13.36
CA TRP A 384 9.35 -0.23 13.87
C TRP A 384 8.80 0.80 14.85
N GLN A 385 9.68 1.21 15.76
CA GLN A 385 9.38 2.20 16.78
C GLN A 385 10.55 3.17 16.93
N MET A 386 10.25 4.46 17.10
CA MET A 386 11.19 5.50 17.49
C MET A 386 10.49 6.43 18.50
N GLY A 387 10.91 6.37 19.78
CA GLY A 387 10.20 7.07 20.85
C GLY A 387 8.73 6.63 20.92
N ASP A 388 7.83 7.62 20.90
CA ASP A 388 6.38 7.40 20.95
C ASP A 388 5.74 7.13 19.59
N VAL A 389 6.51 6.99 18.53
CA VAL A 389 6.02 6.65 17.19
C VAL A 389 6.16 5.15 16.97
N LYS A 390 5.06 4.48 16.64
CA LYS A 390 5.03 3.05 16.28
C LYS A 390 4.37 2.86 14.92
N VAL A 391 4.96 2.04 14.08
CA VAL A 391 4.38 1.65 12.80
C VAL A 391 4.36 0.14 12.69
N ILE A 392 3.22 -0.44 12.32
CA ILE A 392 3.07 -1.86 12.04
C ILE A 392 2.69 -2.09 10.59
N HIS A 393 3.19 -3.18 10.01
CA HIS A 393 2.94 -3.58 8.63
C HIS A 393 2.19 -4.92 8.63
N LEU A 394 0.98 -4.91 8.05
CA LEU A 394 0.09 -6.06 7.98
C LEU A 394 0.00 -6.59 6.53
N PRO A 395 -0.27 -7.89 6.35
CA PRO A 395 -0.45 -8.50 5.04
C PRO A 395 -1.90 -8.34 4.57
N GLY A 396 -2.17 -8.70 3.31
CA GLY A 396 -3.51 -8.77 2.75
C GLY A 396 -4.28 -7.45 2.85
N GLU A 397 -5.59 -7.56 2.89
CA GLU A 397 -6.55 -6.45 3.00
C GLU A 397 -7.21 -6.43 4.38
N PRO A 398 -6.54 -5.89 5.41
CA PRO A 398 -7.06 -5.93 6.77
C PRO A 398 -8.25 -4.98 6.96
N ALA A 399 -9.27 -5.43 7.71
CA ALA A 399 -10.41 -4.61 8.10
C ALA A 399 -9.96 -3.44 9.01
N ILE A 400 -10.69 -2.31 8.96
CA ILE A 400 -10.37 -1.09 9.72
C ILE A 400 -10.28 -1.34 11.23
N GLU A 401 -11.04 -2.31 11.71
CA GLU A 401 -11.07 -2.71 13.11
C GLU A 401 -9.71 -3.14 13.64
N TYR A 402 -8.83 -3.70 12.80
CA TYR A 402 -7.46 -4.04 13.19
C TYR A 402 -6.58 -2.79 13.38
N GLN A 403 -6.79 -1.74 12.57
CA GLN A 403 -6.10 -0.46 12.75
C GLN A 403 -6.53 0.23 14.04
N LEU A 404 -7.83 0.31 14.28
CA LEU A 404 -8.39 0.89 15.51
C LEU A 404 -7.94 0.10 16.74
N TYR A 405 -7.96 -1.23 16.68
CA TYR A 405 -7.45 -2.08 17.72
C TYR A 405 -5.96 -1.83 18.03
N ALA A 406 -5.11 -1.66 17.00
CA ALA A 406 -3.70 -1.33 17.20
C ALA A 406 -3.53 0.02 17.92
N GLN A 407 -4.32 1.02 17.56
CA GLN A 407 -4.31 2.34 18.21
C GLN A 407 -4.82 2.29 19.66
N GLU A 408 -5.87 1.53 19.91
CA GLU A 408 -6.44 1.32 21.26
C GLU A 408 -5.49 0.54 22.18
N THR A 409 -4.70 -0.38 21.62
CA THR A 409 -3.71 -1.17 22.39
C THR A 409 -2.57 -0.29 22.92
N CYS A 410 -2.23 0.80 22.25
CA CYS A 410 -1.15 1.72 22.63
C CYS A 410 -1.62 3.19 22.60
N PRO A 411 -2.58 3.60 23.47
CA PRO A 411 -3.24 4.91 23.36
C PRO A 411 -2.32 6.12 23.63
N ALA A 412 -1.19 5.89 24.33
CA ALA A 412 -0.21 6.93 24.62
C ALA A 412 0.83 7.12 23.50
N THR A 413 0.74 6.35 22.40
CA THR A 413 1.70 6.38 21.29
C THR A 413 1.05 6.79 19.98
N PHE A 414 1.83 7.36 19.08
CA PHE A 414 1.39 7.69 17.72
C PHE A 414 1.50 6.44 16.84
N VAL A 415 0.43 5.63 16.82
CA VAL A 415 0.39 4.38 16.07
C VAL A 415 -0.07 4.63 14.64
N CYS A 416 0.73 4.20 13.67
CA CYS A 416 0.39 4.11 12.25
C CYS A 416 0.33 2.64 11.82
N VAL A 417 -0.58 2.32 10.90
CA VAL A 417 -0.71 0.98 10.33
C VAL A 417 -0.62 1.09 8.82
N ALA A 418 0.20 0.23 8.20
CA ALA A 418 0.21 -0.01 6.77
C ALA A 418 -0.31 -1.43 6.51
N GLY A 419 -1.39 -1.55 5.77
CA GLY A 419 -1.88 -2.82 5.23
C GLY A 419 -1.19 -3.19 3.91
N TYR A 420 -1.71 -4.20 3.24
CA TYR A 420 -1.36 -4.55 1.86
C TYR A 420 0.12 -4.97 1.65
N GLY A 421 0.67 -5.73 2.60
CA GLY A 421 1.94 -6.45 2.43
C GLY A 421 1.78 -7.62 1.47
N ASP A 422 2.18 -8.85 1.87
CA ASP A 422 1.90 -10.04 1.05
C ASP A 422 0.37 -10.22 0.91
N GLY A 423 -0.13 -10.09 -0.32
CA GLY A 423 -1.56 -10.16 -0.63
C GLY A 423 -2.17 -11.57 -0.59
N ALA A 424 -1.36 -12.62 -0.33
CA ALA A 424 -1.81 -14.02 -0.35
C ALA A 424 -3.07 -14.32 0.48
N PRO A 425 -3.25 -13.75 1.70
CA PRO A 425 -4.44 -14.02 2.50
C PRO A 425 -5.74 -13.43 1.94
N GLY A 426 -5.66 -12.48 0.98
CA GLY A 426 -6.82 -11.68 0.59
C GLY A 426 -7.32 -10.82 1.75
N TYR A 427 -8.65 -10.76 1.92
CA TYR A 427 -9.23 -9.99 3.01
C TYR A 427 -8.99 -10.63 4.37
N LEU A 428 -8.50 -9.83 5.31
CA LEU A 428 -8.40 -10.21 6.71
C LEU A 428 -9.65 -9.69 7.45
N CYS A 429 -10.63 -10.58 7.55
CA CYS A 429 -11.94 -10.29 8.13
C CYS A 429 -11.96 -10.50 9.65
N LEU A 430 -12.92 -9.87 10.32
CA LEU A 430 -13.35 -10.30 11.64
C LEU A 430 -14.21 -11.58 11.51
N GLU A 431 -14.22 -12.43 12.53
CA GLU A 431 -15.01 -13.67 12.54
C GLU A 431 -16.49 -13.41 12.25
N LYS A 432 -17.08 -12.39 12.89
CA LYS A 432 -18.47 -12.00 12.68
C LYS A 432 -18.83 -11.61 11.25
N PHE A 433 -17.86 -11.19 10.42
CA PHE A 433 -18.14 -10.81 9.02
C PHE A 433 -18.65 -12.00 8.21
N PHE A 434 -18.21 -13.22 8.52
CA PHE A 434 -18.67 -14.43 7.84
C PHE A 434 -20.15 -14.74 8.15
N GLU A 435 -20.65 -14.37 9.34
CA GLU A 435 -22.06 -14.48 9.69
C GLU A 435 -22.88 -13.31 9.12
N GLU A 436 -22.37 -12.08 9.22
CA GLU A 436 -23.04 -10.87 8.71
C GLU A 436 -23.18 -10.86 7.19
N GLY A 437 -22.29 -11.60 6.48
CA GLY A 437 -22.21 -11.56 5.01
C GLY A 437 -21.45 -10.32 4.51
N GLY A 438 -21.78 -9.87 3.30
CA GLY A 438 -21.07 -8.80 2.60
C GLY A 438 -20.01 -9.36 1.65
N TYR A 439 -19.20 -8.48 1.05
CA TYR A 439 -18.22 -8.84 0.04
C TYR A 439 -16.94 -9.43 0.64
N GLU A 440 -16.43 -8.84 1.72
CA GLU A 440 -15.10 -9.14 2.26
C GLU A 440 -14.89 -10.62 2.60
N PRO A 441 -15.87 -11.33 3.25
CA PRO A 441 -15.73 -12.75 3.53
C PRO A 441 -15.65 -13.62 2.27
N THR A 442 -16.24 -13.18 1.14
CA THR A 442 -16.15 -13.94 -0.12
C THR A 442 -14.77 -13.90 -0.74
N ALA A 443 -13.99 -12.86 -0.45
CA ALA A 443 -12.63 -12.67 -0.96
C ALA A 443 -11.54 -12.88 0.11
N SER A 444 -11.88 -13.50 1.25
CA SER A 444 -10.95 -13.93 2.29
C SER A 444 -10.47 -15.36 2.01
N ALA A 445 -9.16 -15.54 1.82
CA ALA A 445 -8.56 -16.85 1.59
C ALA A 445 -8.27 -17.61 2.90
N VAL A 446 -8.57 -17.05 4.07
CA VAL A 446 -8.29 -17.62 5.39
C VAL A 446 -9.57 -17.84 6.18
N ILE A 447 -9.52 -18.80 7.12
CA ILE A 447 -10.67 -19.19 7.94
C ILE A 447 -11.09 -18.07 8.91
N PRO A 448 -12.38 -18.03 9.34
CA PRO A 448 -12.89 -17.01 10.28
C PRO A 448 -12.07 -16.91 11.57
N GLN A 449 -11.58 -18.03 12.10
CA GLN A 449 -10.78 -18.14 13.34
C GLN A 449 -9.39 -17.49 13.24
N SER A 450 -9.07 -16.85 12.12
CA SER A 450 -7.84 -16.06 11.94
C SER A 450 -7.82 -14.76 12.77
N GLU A 451 -8.99 -14.21 13.17
CA GLU A 451 -9.07 -12.94 13.90
C GLU A 451 -8.24 -12.92 15.20
N PRO A 452 -8.39 -13.87 16.15
CA PRO A 452 -7.60 -13.84 17.39
C PRO A 452 -6.09 -13.95 17.13
N ILE A 453 -5.68 -14.71 16.11
CA ILE A 453 -4.27 -14.86 15.74
C ILE A 453 -3.71 -13.52 15.22
N ILE A 454 -4.47 -12.81 14.38
CA ILE A 454 -4.08 -11.48 13.85
C ILE A 454 -4.01 -10.46 14.99
N ARG A 455 -4.97 -10.44 15.92
CA ARG A 455 -4.96 -9.53 17.07
C ARG A 455 -3.76 -9.79 17.99
N GLU A 456 -3.40 -11.04 18.22
CA GLU A 456 -2.20 -11.40 18.97
C GLU A 456 -0.92 -10.93 18.27
N ALA A 457 -0.81 -11.15 16.96
CA ALA A 457 0.31 -10.67 16.16
C ALA A 457 0.43 -9.13 16.24
N ILE A 458 -0.68 -8.39 16.21
CA ILE A 458 -0.69 -6.93 16.39
C ILE A 458 -0.14 -6.53 17.76
N ARG A 459 -0.55 -7.19 18.87
CA ARG A 459 0.01 -6.92 20.20
C ARG A 459 1.51 -7.16 20.23
N ASN A 460 1.96 -8.28 19.68
CA ASN A 460 3.38 -8.64 19.64
C ASN A 460 4.21 -7.63 18.81
N LEU A 461 3.68 -7.15 17.68
CA LEU A 461 4.30 -6.09 16.88
C LEU A 461 4.42 -4.78 17.65
N LEU A 462 3.41 -4.45 18.45
CA LEU A 462 3.39 -3.26 19.28
C LEU A 462 4.25 -3.41 20.56
N GLY A 463 4.62 -4.63 20.92
CA GLY A 463 5.33 -4.94 22.17
C GLY A 463 4.44 -4.67 23.39
N ALA A 464 3.15 -5.04 23.30
CA ALA A 464 2.12 -4.81 24.31
C ALA A 464 1.56 -6.14 24.82
#